data_71e705dae5edc8731c99409ab2aa8772
#
_entry.id   71e705dae5edc8731c99409ab2aa8772
#
_cell.length_a   1.000
_cell.length_b   1.000
_cell.length_c   1.000
_cell.angle_alpha   90.00
_cell.angle_beta   90.00
_cell.angle_gamma   90.00
#
_symmetry.space_group_name_H-M   'P 1'
#
loop_
_entity.id
_entity.type
_entity.pdbx_description
1 polymer ?
#
loop_
_entity_poly.entity_id
_entity_poly.type
_entity_poly.pdbx_seq_one_letter_code
_entity_poly.pdbx_strand_id
1 'polypeptide(L)'
;MGVKLPFPKWILNTPINIYQTYINEDGEPVEDLIYDGLCNYNEKSKQTLDAERRLVTLSGKVIVEGDINPDKLIEGYVQLGTLKKDIYKASRPRNPDGSVFSTELELI
;
A
#
# COMPACT_ATOMS: atom_id res chain seq x y z
N MET A 1 24.75 11.16 9.60
CA MET A 1 24.63 10.98 8.16
C MET A 1 23.95 9.65 7.87
N GLY A 2 22.88 9.67 7.10
CA GLY A 2 22.11 8.46 6.81
C GLY A 2 22.63 7.70 5.59
N VAL A 3 22.16 6.48 5.44
CA VAL A 3 22.49 5.60 4.33
C VAL A 3 21.18 5.14 3.68
N LYS A 4 21.17 5.06 2.35
CA LYS A 4 20.07 4.46 1.62
C LYS A 4 20.35 2.98 1.44
N LEU A 5 19.49 2.14 2.01
CA LEU A 5 19.63 0.68 1.93
C LEU A 5 19.19 0.17 0.56
N PRO A 6 19.86 -0.86 0.01
CA PRO A 6 19.41 -1.50 -1.22
C PRO A 6 18.10 -2.24 -0.95
N PHE A 7 17.13 -2.06 -1.86
CA PHE A 7 15.88 -2.80 -1.78
C PHE A 7 16.04 -4.19 -2.42
N PRO A 8 15.60 -5.25 -1.76
CA PRO A 8 15.72 -6.61 -2.32
C PRO A 8 14.66 -6.85 -3.40
N LYS A 9 14.94 -6.40 -4.61
CA LYS A 9 13.95 -6.43 -5.72
C LYS A 9 13.48 -7.84 -6.07
N TRP A 10 14.24 -8.86 -5.70
CA TRP A 10 13.87 -10.25 -5.96
C TRP A 10 12.60 -10.69 -5.23
N ILE A 11 12.18 -9.98 -4.18
CA ILE A 11 10.92 -10.28 -3.50
C ILE A 11 9.70 -9.75 -4.25
N LEU A 12 9.90 -8.86 -5.22
CA LEU A 12 8.82 -8.26 -6.00
C LEU A 12 8.46 -9.20 -7.16
N ASN A 13 7.54 -10.10 -6.90
CA ASN A 13 7.21 -11.18 -7.84
C ASN A 13 5.73 -11.23 -8.27
N THR A 14 4.91 -10.32 -7.78
CA THR A 14 3.46 -10.35 -8.03
C THR A 14 3.02 -9.06 -8.73
N PRO A 15 2.42 -9.14 -9.94
CA PRO A 15 1.87 -7.95 -10.59
C PRO A 15 0.74 -7.34 -9.78
N ILE A 16 0.72 -6.01 -9.68
CA ILE A 16 -0.30 -5.28 -8.93
C ILE A 16 -0.59 -3.93 -9.58
N ASN A 17 -1.84 -3.49 -9.47
CA ASN A 17 -2.25 -2.13 -9.76
C ASN A 17 -2.83 -1.54 -8.49
N ILE A 18 -2.40 -0.34 -8.12
CA ILE A 18 -2.85 0.33 -6.91
C ILE A 18 -3.57 1.61 -7.30
N TYR A 19 -4.79 1.76 -6.81
CA TYR A 19 -5.66 2.90 -7.14
C TYR A 19 -5.93 3.73 -5.91
N GLN A 20 -5.81 5.05 -6.07
CA GLN A 20 -6.23 6.03 -5.09
C GLN A 20 -7.67 6.43 -5.42
N THR A 21 -8.58 6.37 -4.44
CA THR A 21 -9.96 6.81 -4.64
C THR A 21 -10.21 8.09 -3.85
N TYR A 22 -10.98 9.00 -4.45
CA TYR A 22 -11.36 10.24 -3.80
C TYR A 22 -12.66 10.78 -4.39
N ILE A 23 -13.27 11.75 -3.72
CA ILE A 23 -14.46 12.44 -4.21
C ILE A 23 -14.01 13.77 -4.78
N ASN A 24 -14.37 14.04 -6.04
CA ASN A 24 -14.02 15.30 -6.70
C ASN A 24 -14.94 16.45 -6.28
N GLU A 25 -14.72 17.63 -6.85
CA GLU A 25 -15.49 18.84 -6.50
C GLU A 25 -16.98 18.71 -6.82
N ASP A 26 -17.34 17.87 -7.79
CA ASP A 26 -18.73 17.62 -8.17
C ASP A 26 -19.39 16.52 -7.33
N GLY A 27 -18.69 16.00 -6.33
CA GLY A 27 -19.20 14.93 -5.48
C GLY A 27 -19.15 13.55 -6.12
N GLU A 28 -18.44 13.38 -7.23
CA GLU A 28 -18.31 12.11 -7.94
C GLU A 28 -17.09 11.34 -7.46
N PRO A 29 -17.19 10.00 -7.32
CA PRO A 29 -16.03 9.18 -6.99
C PRO A 29 -15.07 9.10 -8.18
N VAL A 30 -13.77 9.30 -7.92
CA VAL A 30 -12.70 9.25 -8.92
C VAL A 30 -11.65 8.25 -8.47
N GLU A 31 -11.10 7.51 -9.41
CA GLU A 31 -10.03 6.54 -9.17
C GLU A 31 -8.80 6.92 -10.01
N ASP A 32 -7.65 7.05 -9.34
CA ASP A 32 -6.37 7.31 -10.00
C ASP A 32 -5.44 6.13 -9.83
N LEU A 33 -4.88 5.63 -10.92
CA LEU A 33 -3.83 4.61 -10.87
C LEU A 33 -2.54 5.27 -10.39
N ILE A 34 -2.06 4.89 -9.20
CA ILE A 34 -0.84 5.45 -8.61
C ILE A 34 0.35 4.50 -8.70
N TYR A 35 0.13 3.23 -8.98
CA TYR A 35 1.21 2.26 -9.14
C TYR A 35 0.76 1.11 -10.04
N ASP A 36 1.63 0.75 -10.99
CA ASP A 36 1.44 -0.39 -11.88
C ASP A 36 2.79 -1.07 -12.04
N GLY A 37 2.95 -2.23 -11.43
CA GLY A 37 4.22 -2.94 -11.46
C GLY A 37 4.20 -4.19 -10.60
N LEU A 38 5.35 -4.53 -10.04
CA LEU A 38 5.51 -5.72 -9.22
C LEU A 38 5.53 -5.36 -7.73
N CYS A 39 5.00 -6.27 -6.92
CA CYS A 39 4.99 -6.14 -5.47
C CYS A 39 5.33 -7.46 -4.81
N ASN A 40 5.53 -7.41 -3.49
CA ASN A 40 5.52 -8.59 -2.65
C ASN A 40 4.16 -8.67 -1.98
N TYR A 41 3.37 -9.67 -2.34
CA TYR A 41 2.05 -9.89 -1.76
C TYR A 41 2.10 -11.07 -0.80
N ASN A 42 1.70 -10.84 0.44
CA ASN A 42 1.64 -11.86 1.47
C ASN A 42 0.21 -11.98 1.98
N GLU A 43 -0.42 -13.12 1.73
CA GLU A 43 -1.80 -13.37 2.11
C GLU A 43 -1.82 -14.00 3.50
N LYS A 44 -2.04 -13.16 4.53
CA LYS A 44 -2.12 -13.59 5.91
C LYS A 44 -3.31 -12.95 6.60
N SER A 45 -4.11 -13.77 7.29
CA SER A 45 -5.15 -13.25 8.17
C SER A 45 -4.52 -12.74 9.46
N LYS A 46 -4.88 -11.52 9.83
CA LYS A 46 -4.45 -10.90 11.08
C LYS A 46 -5.58 -10.05 11.63
N GLN A 47 -5.84 -10.16 12.92
CA GLN A 47 -6.82 -9.32 13.57
C GLN A 47 -6.13 -8.13 14.24
N THR A 48 -6.73 -6.96 14.11
CA THR A 48 -6.24 -5.74 14.74
C THR A 48 -7.43 -4.92 15.24
N LEU A 49 -7.17 -3.98 16.14
CA LEU A 49 -8.19 -3.04 16.60
C LEU A 49 -8.03 -1.73 15.86
N ASP A 50 -9.14 -1.17 15.38
CA ASP A 50 -9.14 0.16 14.79
C ASP A 50 -9.16 1.25 15.85
N ALA A 51 -9.21 2.53 15.44
CA ALA A 51 -9.23 3.66 16.35
C ALA A 51 -10.47 3.67 17.26
N GLU A 52 -11.54 3.01 16.87
CA GLU A 52 -12.79 2.89 17.61
C GLU A 52 -12.87 1.60 18.42
N ARG A 53 -11.76 0.85 18.49
CA ARG A 53 -11.63 -0.43 19.19
C ARG A 53 -12.51 -1.54 18.60
N ARG A 54 -12.87 -1.43 17.34
CA ARG A 54 -13.56 -2.51 16.64
C ARG A 54 -12.54 -3.48 16.08
N LEU A 55 -12.88 -4.76 16.13
CA LEU A 55 -12.01 -5.80 15.60
C LEU A 55 -12.07 -5.80 14.07
N VAL A 56 -10.92 -5.66 13.44
CA VAL A 56 -10.77 -5.68 11.99
C VAL A 56 -9.90 -6.86 11.62
N THR A 57 -10.33 -7.65 10.63
CA THR A 57 -9.54 -8.76 10.11
C THR A 57 -8.84 -8.34 8.82
N LEU A 58 -7.53 -8.30 8.87
CA LEU A 58 -6.70 -8.01 7.70
C LEU A 58 -6.52 -9.27 6.87
N SER A 59 -6.58 -9.16 5.54
CA SER A 59 -6.51 -10.31 4.65
C SER A 59 -5.18 -10.44 3.92
N GLY A 60 -4.30 -9.46 4.01
CA GLY A 60 -3.01 -9.52 3.35
C GLY A 60 -2.20 -8.25 3.52
N LYS A 61 -0.97 -8.32 3.01
CA LYS A 61 -0.03 -7.20 3.04
C LYS A 61 0.70 -7.11 1.71
N VAL A 62 0.83 -5.90 1.21
CA VAL A 62 1.56 -5.60 -0.03
C VAL A 62 2.76 -4.72 0.29
N ILE A 63 3.91 -5.06 -0.28
CA ILE A 63 5.13 -4.25 -0.17
C ILE A 63 5.58 -3.90 -1.58
N VAL A 64 5.80 -2.60 -1.83
CA VAL A 64 6.36 -2.11 -3.08
C VAL A 64 7.60 -1.26 -2.80
N GLU A 65 8.52 -1.21 -3.76
CA GLU A 65 9.75 -0.44 -3.62
C GLU A 65 9.47 1.06 -3.66
N GLY A 66 10.11 1.80 -2.77
CA GLY A 66 10.09 3.25 -2.77
C GLY A 66 8.77 3.85 -2.32
N ASP A 67 8.59 5.13 -2.63
CA ASP A 67 7.41 5.88 -2.25
C ASP A 67 6.45 6.00 -3.44
N ILE A 68 5.25 5.49 -3.27
CA ILE A 68 4.18 5.68 -4.24
C ILE A 68 3.25 6.77 -3.69
N ASN A 69 2.79 7.67 -4.56
CA ASN A 69 1.94 8.80 -4.20
C ASN A 69 2.55 9.68 -3.09
N PRO A 70 3.79 10.25 -3.31
CA PRO A 70 4.51 10.97 -2.27
C PRO A 70 3.71 12.10 -1.60
N ASP A 71 3.91 12.26 -0.29
CA ASP A 71 3.30 13.30 0.55
C ASP A 71 1.78 13.22 0.65
N LYS A 72 1.18 12.09 0.25
CA LYS A 72 -0.27 11.90 0.31
C LYS A 72 -0.62 10.61 1.06
N LEU A 73 -1.79 10.62 1.67
CA LEU A 73 -2.36 9.39 2.19
C LEU A 73 -2.75 8.48 1.03
N ILE A 74 -2.55 7.18 1.23
CA ILE A 74 -2.95 6.19 0.24
C ILE A 74 -4.26 5.58 0.73
N GLU A 75 -5.32 5.91 0.03
CA GLU A 75 -6.68 5.42 0.32
C GLU A 75 -7.29 4.91 -0.97
N GLY A 76 -7.81 3.69 -0.95
CA GLY A 76 -8.41 3.11 -2.14
C GLY A 76 -8.33 1.60 -2.11
N TYR A 77 -7.93 1.02 -3.24
CA TYR A 77 -7.88 -0.43 -3.36
C TYR A 77 -6.70 -0.88 -4.22
N VAL A 78 -6.41 -2.17 -4.13
CA VAL A 78 -5.41 -2.83 -4.98
C VAL A 78 -6.08 -3.87 -5.86
N GLN A 79 -5.55 -4.06 -7.07
CA GLN A 79 -6.01 -5.08 -8.01
C GLN A 79 -4.85 -6.04 -8.28
N LEU A 80 -5.04 -7.29 -7.88
CA LEU A 80 -4.06 -8.38 -8.05
C LEU A 80 -4.65 -9.40 -9.03
N GLY A 81 -4.46 -9.17 -10.34
CA GLY A 81 -5.12 -9.98 -11.35
C GLY A 81 -6.62 -9.77 -11.30
N THR A 82 -7.38 -10.79 -10.94
CA THR A 82 -8.84 -10.70 -10.76
C THR A 82 -9.25 -10.39 -9.33
N LEU A 83 -8.30 -10.33 -8.39
CA LEU A 83 -8.57 -10.10 -6.98
C LEU A 83 -8.49 -8.61 -6.67
N LYS A 84 -9.54 -8.08 -6.06
CA LYS A 84 -9.60 -6.69 -5.61
C LYS A 84 -9.71 -6.65 -4.10
N LYS A 85 -8.86 -5.88 -3.43
CA LYS A 85 -8.88 -5.72 -1.97
C LYS A 85 -8.75 -4.27 -1.58
N ASP A 86 -9.50 -3.85 -0.56
CA ASP A 86 -9.43 -2.48 -0.06
C ASP A 86 -8.21 -2.29 0.82
N ILE A 87 -7.64 -1.09 0.77
CA ILE A 87 -6.49 -0.70 1.59
C ILE A 87 -7.02 -0.24 2.95
N TYR A 88 -6.56 -0.90 4.01
CA TYR A 88 -6.90 -0.53 5.37
C TYR A 88 -5.94 0.52 5.92
N LYS A 89 -4.64 0.32 5.71
CA LYS A 89 -3.60 1.20 6.24
C LYS A 89 -2.37 1.17 5.35
N ALA A 90 -1.74 2.32 5.17
CA ALA A 90 -0.47 2.44 4.46
C ALA A 90 0.62 2.94 5.41
N SER A 91 1.83 2.42 5.25
CA SER A 91 3.00 2.89 5.98
C SER A 91 4.19 2.97 5.03
N ARG A 92 5.14 3.83 5.36
CA ARG A 92 6.32 4.08 4.54
C ARG A 92 7.58 3.99 5.40
N PRO A 93 8.12 2.75 5.60
CA PRO A 93 9.40 2.59 6.30
C PRO A 93 10.49 3.37 5.60
N ARG A 94 11.35 4.01 6.40
CA ARG A 94 12.37 4.91 5.87
C ARG A 94 13.76 4.34 6.04
N ASN A 95 14.64 4.74 5.12
CA ASN A 95 16.08 4.49 5.23
C ASN A 95 16.70 5.37 6.33
N PRO A 96 17.90 5.04 6.82
CA PRO A 96 18.61 5.89 7.75
C PRO A 96 18.85 7.32 7.26
N ASP A 97 18.85 7.56 5.94
CA ASP A 97 19.00 8.90 5.36
C ASP A 97 17.68 9.68 5.31
N GLY A 98 16.57 9.09 5.77
CA GLY A 98 15.25 9.71 5.77
C GLY A 98 14.43 9.49 4.52
N SER A 99 14.98 8.90 3.45
CA SER A 99 14.22 8.58 2.25
C SER A 99 13.32 7.37 2.49
N VAL A 100 12.25 7.24 1.71
CA VAL A 100 11.34 6.10 1.84
C VAL A 100 11.98 4.85 1.24
N PHE A 101 12.09 3.80 2.06
CA PHE A 101 12.62 2.51 1.64
C PHE A 101 11.60 1.71 0.84
N SER A 102 10.37 1.66 1.32
CA SER A 102 9.28 0.91 0.71
C SER A 102 7.94 1.52 1.11
N THR A 103 6.89 1.09 0.43
CA THR A 103 5.51 1.38 0.82
C THR A 103 4.83 0.07 1.15
N GLU A 104 4.24 -0.02 2.34
CA GLU A 104 3.55 -1.21 2.82
C GLU A 104 2.07 -0.91 2.97
N LEU A 105 1.22 -1.77 2.40
CA LEU A 105 -0.23 -1.63 2.45
C LEU A 105 -0.82 -2.83 3.18
N GLU A 106 -1.62 -2.57 4.21
CA GLU A 106 -2.42 -3.60 4.88
C GLU A 106 -3.80 -3.63 4.24
N LEU A 107 -4.27 -4.83 3.89
CA LEU A 107 -5.49 -5.05 3.11
C LEU A 107 -6.58 -5.71 3.93
N ILE A 108 -7.81 -5.36 3.62
CA ILE A 108 -9.01 -5.99 4.19
C ILE A 108 -9.89 -6.63 3.15
#